data_3924a8a7d2b36a3d1506da1f52eb4985
#
_entry.id   3924a8a7d2b36a3d1506da1f52eb4985
#
_cell.length_a   1.000
_cell.length_b   1.000
_cell.length_c   1.000
_cell.angle_alpha   90.00
_cell.angle_beta   90.00
_cell.angle_gamma   90.00
#
_symmetry.space_group_name_H-M   'P 1'
#
loop_
_entity.id
_entity.type
_entity.pdbx_description
1 polymer ?
#
loop_
_entity_poly.entity_id
_entity_poly.type
_entity_poly.pdbx_seq_one_letter_code
_entity_poly.pdbx_strand_id
1 'polypeptide(L)' 'YFEEEDHLVLVDYKTGRAENAAEKYKVQIDLYRQALEKAAGKKVRDAYLYMTDAGRIIKMQP' A
#
# COMPACT_ATOMS: atom_id res chain seq x y z
N TYR A 1 7.21 0.47 -4.09
CA TYR A 1 7.47 0.94 -2.73
C TYR A 1 8.69 1.85 -2.69
N PHE A 2 8.80 2.60 -1.61
CA PHE A 2 9.95 3.47 -1.37
C PHE A 2 10.62 3.05 -0.07
N GLU A 3 11.93 3.00 -0.09
CA GLU A 3 12.72 2.67 1.09
C GLU A 3 13.29 3.96 1.69
N GLU A 4 12.88 4.26 2.90
CA GLU A 4 13.44 5.34 3.69
C GLU A 4 14.50 4.77 4.64
N GLU A 5 15.19 5.65 5.35
CA GLU A 5 16.31 5.21 6.20
C GLU A 5 15.89 4.18 7.25
N ASP A 6 14.74 4.39 7.89
CA ASP A 6 14.30 3.55 9.01
C ASP A 6 12.94 2.86 8.78
N HIS A 7 12.32 3.04 7.60
CA HIS A 7 11.01 2.47 7.33
C HIS A 7 10.76 2.33 5.83
N LEU A 8 9.66 1.67 5.49
CA LEU A 8 9.21 1.54 4.11
C LEU A 8 7.90 2.29 3.91
N VAL A 9 7.70 2.79 2.70
CA VAL A 9 6.43 3.36 2.27
C VAL A 9 5.93 2.52 1.10
N LEU A 10 4.77 1.90 1.25
CA LEU A 10 4.18 1.05 0.22
C LEU A 10 3.16 1.84 -0.58
N VAL A 11 3.31 1.86 -1.89
CA VAL A 11 2.33 2.45 -2.80
C VAL A 11 1.96 1.41 -3.83
N ASP A 12 0.67 1.09 -3.91
CA ASP A 12 0.15 0.14 -4.88
C ASP A 12 -0.76 0.89 -5.86
N TYR A 13 -0.58 0.65 -7.16
CA TYR A 13 -1.33 1.31 -8.22
C TYR A 13 -2.40 0.35 -8.73
N LYS A 14 -3.66 0.79 -8.71
CA LYS A 14 -4.77 0.01 -9.21
C LYS A 14 -5.59 0.82 -10.21
N THR A 15 -6.10 0.15 -11.23
CA THR A 15 -7.08 0.75 -12.13
C THR A 15 -8.47 0.51 -11.57
N GLY A 16 -9.44 1.33 -12.00
CA GLY A 16 -10.82 1.17 -11.59
C GLY A 16 -11.26 2.28 -10.64
N ARG A 17 -12.46 2.10 -10.11
CA ARG A 17 -13.08 3.09 -9.24
C ARG A 17 -12.63 2.91 -7.79
N ALA A 18 -12.65 4.01 -7.04
CA ALA A 18 -12.21 4.00 -5.65
C ALA A 18 -13.25 3.46 -4.68
N GLU A 19 -14.46 3.11 -5.15
CA GLU A 19 -15.52 2.60 -4.29
C GLU A 19 -15.09 1.31 -3.62
N ASN A 20 -15.14 1.27 -2.31
CA ASN A 20 -14.76 0.11 -1.48
C ASN A 20 -13.33 -0.39 -1.75
N ALA A 21 -12.47 0.45 -2.32
CA ALA A 21 -11.13 0.03 -2.69
C ALA A 21 -10.29 -0.37 -1.47
N ALA A 22 -10.38 0.41 -0.39
CA ALA A 22 -9.62 0.10 0.82
C ALA A 22 -10.00 -1.27 1.37
N GLU A 23 -11.30 -1.56 1.41
CA GLU A 23 -11.81 -2.85 1.89
C GLU A 23 -11.46 -3.97 0.92
N LYS A 24 -11.62 -3.71 -0.38
CA LYS A 24 -11.39 -4.71 -1.43
C LYS A 24 -9.93 -5.17 -1.47
N TYR A 25 -8.99 -4.25 -1.31
CA TYR A 25 -7.57 -4.55 -1.46
C TYR A 25 -6.83 -4.69 -0.15
N LYS A 26 -7.53 -4.66 0.98
CA LYS A 26 -6.90 -4.71 2.29
C LYS A 26 -6.03 -5.95 2.49
N VAL A 27 -6.54 -7.10 2.14
CA VAL A 27 -5.80 -8.37 2.31
C VAL A 27 -4.56 -8.37 1.43
N GLN A 28 -4.69 -7.91 0.20
CA GLN A 28 -3.57 -7.86 -0.74
C GLN A 28 -2.47 -6.91 -0.25
N ILE A 29 -2.86 -5.74 0.24
CA ILE A 29 -1.91 -4.76 0.79
C ILE A 29 -1.22 -5.31 2.03
N ASP A 30 -1.97 -5.99 2.91
CA ASP A 30 -1.40 -6.61 4.10
C ASP A 30 -0.38 -7.69 3.75
N LEU A 31 -0.65 -8.50 2.73
CA LEU A 31 0.29 -9.52 2.27
C LEU A 31 1.55 -8.90 1.68
N TYR A 32 1.41 -7.84 0.88
CA TYR A 32 2.54 -7.11 0.34
C TYR A 32 3.38 -6.49 1.45
N ARG A 33 2.72 -5.90 2.44
CA ARG A 33 3.40 -5.30 3.59
C ARG A 33 4.25 -6.33 4.32
N GLN A 34 3.68 -7.48 4.61
CA GLN A 34 4.39 -8.54 5.32
C GLN A 34 5.60 -9.05 4.52
N ALA A 35 5.41 -9.25 3.22
CA ALA A 35 6.49 -9.70 2.35
C ALA A 35 7.63 -8.69 2.29
N LEU A 36 7.30 -7.40 2.14
CA LEU A 36 8.29 -6.35 2.09
C LEU A 36 9.03 -6.19 3.41
N GLU A 37 8.32 -6.25 4.53
CA GLU A 37 8.94 -6.14 5.84
C GLU A 37 9.93 -7.27 6.08
N LYS A 38 9.56 -8.47 5.67
CA LYS A 38 10.42 -9.63 5.81
C LYS A 38 11.66 -9.54 4.92
N ALA A 39 11.47 -9.10 3.68
CA ALA A 39 12.57 -9.02 2.71
C ALA A 39 13.55 -7.89 3.03
N ALA A 40 13.05 -6.73 3.45
CA ALA A 40 13.87 -5.55 3.68
C ALA A 40 14.38 -5.41 5.12
N GLY A 41 13.76 -6.11 6.06
CA GLY A 41 14.12 -6.00 7.48
C GLY A 41 13.68 -4.69 8.10
N LYS A 42 12.70 -4.00 7.48
CA LYS A 42 12.17 -2.72 7.96
C LYS A 42 10.66 -2.79 8.00
N LYS A 43 10.05 -1.94 8.84
CA LYS A 43 8.60 -1.86 8.94
C LYS A 43 8.03 -0.98 7.84
N VAL A 44 6.86 -1.35 7.32
CA VAL A 44 6.08 -0.49 6.45
C VAL A 44 5.32 0.49 7.34
N ARG A 45 5.71 1.74 7.30
CA ARG A 45 5.14 2.80 8.13
C ARG A 45 3.85 3.33 7.54
N ASP A 46 3.85 3.55 6.21
CA ASP A 46 2.71 4.08 5.50
C ASP A 46 2.42 3.22 4.29
N ALA A 47 1.14 2.99 4.01
CA ALA A 47 0.70 2.27 2.84
C ALA A 47 -0.39 3.06 2.13
N TYR A 48 -0.27 3.20 0.82
CA TYR A 48 -1.20 3.96 0.00
C TYR A 48 -1.67 3.13 -1.17
N LEU A 49 -2.93 3.32 -1.53
CA LEU A 49 -3.52 2.72 -2.71
C LEU A 49 -3.87 3.86 -3.68
N TYR A 50 -3.22 3.87 -4.84
CA TYR A 50 -3.46 4.90 -5.85
C TYR A 50 -4.42 4.33 -6.90
N MET A 51 -5.63 4.89 -6.95
CA MET A 51 -6.64 4.53 -7.94
C MET A 51 -6.46 5.43 -9.16
N THR A 52 -5.77 4.91 -10.17
CA THR A 52 -5.35 5.74 -11.32
C THR A 52 -6.51 6.31 -12.12
N ASP A 53 -7.59 5.53 -12.30
CA ASP A 53 -8.74 5.99 -13.07
C ASP A 53 -9.52 7.08 -12.33
N ALA A 54 -9.53 7.04 -11.01
CA ALA A 54 -10.24 8.02 -10.20
C ALA A 54 -9.35 9.20 -9.80
N GLY A 55 -8.03 9.08 -9.98
CA GLY A 55 -7.09 10.11 -9.54
C GLY A 55 -7.07 10.29 -8.03
N ARG A 56 -7.32 9.23 -7.27
CA ARG A 56 -7.39 9.27 -5.81
C ARG A 56 -6.31 8.43 -5.17
N ILE A 57 -5.81 8.96 -4.05
CA ILE A 57 -4.88 8.23 -3.19
C ILE A 57 -5.61 7.90 -1.90
N ILE A 58 -5.61 6.63 -1.53
CA ILE A 58 -6.26 6.16 -0.32
C ILE A 58 -5.18 5.66 0.63
N LYS A 59 -5.13 6.25 1.84
CA LYS A 59 -4.20 5.79 2.85
C LYS A 59 -4.73 4.53 3.50
N MET A 60 -3.93 3.47 3.44
CA MET A 60 -4.28 2.19 4.05
C MET A 60 -3.64 2.09 5.42
N GLN A 61 -4.31 1.45 6.35
CA GLN A 61 -3.72 1.17 7.66
C GLN A 61 -2.75 0.00 7.51
N PRO A 62 -1.52 0.17 7.95
CA PRO A 62 -0.56 -0.94 7.90
C PRO A 62 -0.89 -2.04 8.89
#